data_c0645552280d5f98e9f13cd5754718c9
#
_entry.id   c0645552280d5f98e9f13cd5754718c9
#
_cell.length_a   1.000
_cell.length_b   1.000
_cell.length_c   1.000
_cell.angle_alpha   90.00
_cell.angle_beta   90.00
_cell.angle_gamma   90.00
#
_symmetry.space_group_name_H-M   'P 1'
#
loop_
_entity.id
_entity.type
_entity.pdbx_description
1 polymer ?
#
loop_
_entity_poly.entity_id
_entity_poly.type
_entity_poly.pdbx_seq_one_letter_code
_entity_poly.pdbx_strand_id
1 'polypeptide(L)'
;MIYIERNSQRFGPYDDNALISYIETGQVLLSDKAYDDTKSKNTSVRQYIKDKHLRVKVQHAGSFTYQLNRIGTELLFPKDAFTKKSIVSDTRLILLGLVGLIPSVLMFLPIGGLPVFYLISLYFAVIWGLFFYYFFKTPQVKVKTTVSVFFITQAAVFLIWDILGLPALNPFYNLIDSVIPLSLIGYTLGVGLTEELGKSIPLFIINRKAKEPLIPQTLVFYGLMSGIAFGVFEGVQYQVTINAQQEYATAYMLNILRLTSLPFIHAVWCGIAGYFISFASLYPKYRMALYFLAIGIPALLHGIYDTFCGTLLGTVVALPVMFITVILLRDIQLKANLLFANIIEIS
;
A
#
# COMPACT_ATOMS: atom_id res chain seq x y z
N MET A 1 12.64 -35.68 -5.23
CA MET A 1 13.49 -34.62 -5.83
C MET A 1 12.60 -33.49 -6.33
N ILE A 2 13.03 -32.26 -6.22
CA ILE A 2 12.27 -31.10 -6.63
C ILE A 2 13.06 -30.26 -7.64
N TYR A 3 12.37 -29.76 -8.65
CA TYR A 3 12.92 -28.78 -9.59
C TYR A 3 12.30 -27.41 -9.32
N ILE A 4 13.07 -26.37 -9.50
CA ILE A 4 12.64 -24.98 -9.35
C ILE A 4 12.67 -24.31 -10.72
N GLU A 5 11.61 -23.56 -11.05
CA GLU A 5 11.54 -22.78 -12.28
C GLU A 5 11.46 -21.31 -11.95
N ARG A 6 12.37 -20.51 -12.54
CA ARG A 6 12.37 -19.06 -12.52
C ARG A 6 12.72 -18.53 -13.90
N ASN A 7 11.98 -17.55 -14.39
CA ASN A 7 12.20 -16.92 -15.71
C ASN A 7 12.28 -17.94 -16.87
N SER A 8 11.45 -18.99 -16.82
CA SER A 8 11.43 -20.09 -17.79
C SER A 8 12.71 -20.97 -17.80
N GLN A 9 13.59 -20.80 -16.82
CA GLN A 9 14.73 -21.69 -16.60
C GLN A 9 14.43 -22.65 -15.45
N ARG A 10 14.81 -23.92 -15.63
CA ARG A 10 14.59 -24.99 -14.66
C ARG A 10 15.92 -25.38 -14.02
N PHE A 11 15.93 -25.41 -12.68
CA PHE A 11 17.08 -25.70 -11.83
C PHE A 11 16.79 -26.95 -10.97
N GLY A 12 17.80 -27.72 -10.67
CA GLY A 12 17.69 -28.94 -9.89
C GLY A 12 18.15 -30.18 -10.67
N PRO A 13 17.84 -31.42 -10.19
CA PRO A 13 16.97 -31.70 -9.05
C PRO A 13 17.61 -31.40 -7.69
N TYR A 14 16.80 -30.94 -6.74
CA TYR A 14 17.21 -30.71 -5.36
C TYR A 14 16.51 -31.68 -4.41
N ASP A 15 17.20 -32.08 -3.35
CA ASP A 15 16.55 -32.66 -2.17
C ASP A 15 16.01 -31.57 -1.24
N ASP A 16 15.27 -31.96 -0.20
CA ASP A 16 14.65 -31.01 0.72
C ASP A 16 15.70 -30.20 1.50
N ASN A 17 16.87 -30.76 1.82
CA ASN A 17 17.94 -30.06 2.55
C ASN A 17 18.64 -29.03 1.65
N ALA A 18 18.97 -29.38 0.42
CA ALA A 18 19.51 -28.45 -0.56
C ALA A 18 18.52 -27.30 -0.84
N LEU A 19 17.23 -27.63 -1.00
CA LEU A 19 16.20 -26.61 -1.18
C LEU A 19 16.13 -25.64 0.01
N ILE A 20 16.14 -26.16 1.25
CA ILE A 20 16.15 -25.33 2.47
C ILE A 20 17.36 -24.41 2.47
N SER A 21 18.57 -24.95 2.21
CA SER A 21 19.80 -24.16 2.16
C SER A 21 19.74 -23.04 1.12
N TYR A 22 19.25 -23.30 -0.09
CA TYR A 22 19.09 -22.28 -1.12
C TYR A 22 18.02 -21.23 -0.78
N ILE A 23 16.98 -21.59 -0.03
CA ILE A 23 16.00 -20.61 0.46
C ILE A 23 16.60 -19.74 1.56
N GLU A 24 17.36 -20.34 2.48
CA GLU A 24 18.01 -19.63 3.59
C GLU A 24 19.06 -18.63 3.09
N THR A 25 19.76 -18.96 2.02
CA THR A 25 20.73 -18.08 1.35
C THR A 25 20.09 -17.07 0.39
N GLY A 26 18.79 -17.21 0.09
CA GLY A 26 18.05 -16.33 -0.81
C GLY A 26 18.22 -16.66 -2.31
N GLN A 27 18.90 -17.76 -2.65
CA GLN A 27 19.06 -18.20 -4.04
C GLN A 27 17.76 -18.76 -4.62
N VAL A 28 16.91 -19.37 -3.81
CA VAL A 28 15.56 -19.81 -4.18
C VAL A 28 14.53 -18.94 -3.47
N LEU A 29 13.59 -18.38 -4.22
CA LEU A 29 12.53 -17.53 -3.70
C LEU A 29 11.29 -18.36 -3.36
N LEU A 30 10.55 -17.92 -2.34
CA LEU A 30 9.28 -18.54 -1.97
C LEU A 30 8.21 -18.45 -3.07
N SER A 31 8.36 -17.52 -4.00
CA SER A 31 7.51 -17.32 -5.17
C SER A 31 7.88 -18.18 -6.38
N ASP A 32 9.06 -18.81 -6.38
CA ASP A 32 9.46 -19.66 -7.50
C ASP A 32 8.52 -20.84 -7.66
N LYS A 33 8.35 -21.31 -8.90
CA LYS A 33 7.57 -22.51 -9.17
C LYS A 33 8.38 -23.74 -8.77
N ALA A 34 7.71 -24.70 -8.16
CA ALA A 34 8.26 -25.96 -7.70
C ALA A 34 7.57 -27.12 -8.40
N TYR A 35 8.36 -28.04 -8.94
CA TYR A 35 7.92 -29.26 -9.62
C TYR A 35 8.43 -30.46 -8.84
N ASP A 36 7.52 -31.18 -8.22
CA ASP A 36 7.82 -32.42 -7.50
C ASP A 36 7.67 -33.60 -8.48
N ASP A 37 8.73 -34.39 -8.66
CA ASP A 37 8.72 -35.57 -9.53
C ASP A 37 7.67 -36.62 -9.12
N THR A 38 7.23 -36.59 -7.86
CA THR A 38 6.25 -37.54 -7.33
C THR A 38 4.80 -37.07 -7.46
N LYS A 39 4.60 -35.79 -7.76
CA LYS A 39 3.27 -35.17 -7.89
C LYS A 39 3.17 -34.40 -9.20
N SER A 40 2.26 -34.76 -10.07
CA SER A 40 2.01 -34.09 -11.37
C SER A 40 1.52 -32.64 -11.24
N LYS A 41 1.61 -32.02 -10.08
CA LYS A 41 1.04 -30.69 -9.81
C LYS A 41 2.13 -29.67 -9.55
N ASN A 42 2.16 -28.63 -10.39
CA ASN A 42 2.98 -27.47 -10.19
C ASN A 42 2.50 -26.68 -8.97
N THR A 43 3.41 -26.27 -8.10
CA THR A 43 3.13 -25.52 -6.89
C THR A 43 4.16 -24.39 -6.71
N SER A 44 3.98 -23.49 -5.76
CA SER A 44 5.04 -22.58 -5.37
C SER A 44 5.95 -23.23 -4.31
N VAL A 45 7.21 -22.75 -4.23
CA VAL A 45 8.14 -23.17 -3.17
C VAL A 45 7.52 -22.97 -1.79
N ARG A 46 6.80 -21.86 -1.57
CA ARG A 46 6.06 -21.63 -0.31
C ARG A 46 5.08 -22.74 0.01
N GLN A 47 4.28 -23.16 -0.97
CA GLN A 47 3.28 -24.20 -0.75
C GLN A 47 3.94 -25.57 -0.54
N TYR A 48 5.00 -25.88 -1.29
CA TYR A 48 5.78 -27.10 -1.11
C TYR A 48 6.34 -27.24 0.33
N ILE A 49 6.94 -26.14 0.86
CA ILE A 49 7.44 -26.09 2.24
C ILE A 49 6.32 -26.35 3.25
N LYS A 50 5.15 -25.72 3.05
CA LYS A 50 3.98 -25.93 3.92
C LYS A 50 3.48 -27.36 3.87
N ASP A 51 3.35 -27.94 2.69
CA ASP A 51 2.81 -29.29 2.49
C ASP A 51 3.73 -30.36 3.08
N LYS A 52 5.03 -30.14 3.05
CA LYS A 52 6.05 -31.02 3.62
C LYS A 52 6.44 -30.69 5.06
N HIS A 53 5.84 -29.66 5.67
CA HIS A 53 6.17 -29.17 7.01
C HIS A 53 7.67 -28.88 7.23
N LEU A 54 8.38 -28.42 6.17
CA LEU A 54 9.79 -28.11 6.23
C LEU A 54 10.03 -26.83 7.05
N ARG A 55 11.07 -26.86 7.91
CA ARG A 55 11.47 -25.71 8.70
C ARG A 55 12.64 -25.00 8.03
N VAL A 56 12.41 -23.78 7.60
CA VAL A 56 13.44 -22.88 7.01
C VAL A 56 13.87 -21.89 8.09
N LYS A 57 15.16 -21.84 8.39
CA LYS A 57 15.73 -20.83 9.29
C LYS A 57 16.11 -19.62 8.45
N VAL A 58 15.39 -18.52 8.61
CA VAL A 58 15.71 -17.28 7.92
C VAL A 58 16.94 -16.65 8.55
N GLN A 59 18.04 -16.59 7.79
CA GLN A 59 19.21 -15.81 8.20
C GLN A 59 18.93 -14.32 7.90
N HIS A 60 19.02 -13.48 8.92
CA HIS A 60 18.90 -12.04 8.75
C HIS A 60 20.18 -11.46 8.15
N ALA A 61 20.03 -10.52 7.23
CA ALA A 61 21.15 -9.83 6.55
C ALA A 61 21.79 -8.78 7.48
N GLY A 62 22.49 -9.23 8.53
CA GLY A 62 23.16 -8.30 9.45
C GLY A 62 22.21 -7.51 10.35
N SER A 63 22.68 -6.38 10.88
CA SER A 63 21.91 -5.52 11.78
C SER A 63 20.71 -4.88 11.09
N PHE A 64 19.72 -4.44 11.89
CA PHE A 64 18.56 -3.70 11.37
C PHE A 64 18.98 -2.44 10.60
N THR A 65 19.96 -1.70 11.08
CA THR A 65 20.48 -0.50 10.41
C THR A 65 21.10 -0.82 9.05
N TYR A 66 21.85 -1.94 8.96
CA TYR A 66 22.40 -2.40 7.68
C TYR A 66 21.28 -2.76 6.69
N GLN A 67 20.27 -3.51 7.15
CA GLN A 67 19.10 -3.87 6.32
C GLN A 67 18.36 -2.63 5.82
N LEU A 68 18.12 -1.67 6.72
CA LEU A 68 17.41 -0.44 6.39
C LEU A 68 18.16 0.41 5.36
N ASN A 69 19.47 0.60 5.54
CA ASN A 69 20.28 1.37 4.60
C ASN A 69 20.30 0.71 3.21
N ARG A 70 20.54 -0.60 3.18
CA ARG A 70 20.61 -1.36 1.92
C ARG A 70 19.30 -1.31 1.14
N ILE A 71 18.19 -1.66 1.81
CA ILE A 71 16.86 -1.68 1.19
C ILE A 71 16.39 -0.26 0.86
N GLY A 72 16.62 0.70 1.74
CA GLY A 72 16.25 2.10 1.51
C GLY A 72 16.89 2.68 0.25
N THR A 73 18.20 2.43 0.07
CA THR A 73 18.92 2.92 -1.12
C THR A 73 18.39 2.30 -2.42
N GLU A 74 18.10 1.00 -2.41
CA GLU A 74 17.68 0.29 -3.63
C GLU A 74 16.21 0.52 -3.99
N LEU A 75 15.31 0.62 -2.99
CA LEU A 75 13.87 0.69 -3.23
C LEU A 75 13.28 2.10 -3.18
N LEU A 76 13.91 3.04 -2.44
CA LEU A 76 13.37 4.40 -2.33
C LEU A 76 13.90 5.36 -3.41
N PHE A 77 15.11 5.11 -3.93
CA PHE A 77 15.75 6.01 -4.90
C PHE A 77 16.15 5.30 -6.19
N PRO A 78 15.22 4.64 -6.92
CA PRO A 78 15.54 3.97 -8.18
C PRO A 78 15.82 5.02 -9.27
N LYS A 79 17.07 5.13 -9.69
CA LYS A 79 17.53 6.17 -10.65
C LYS A 79 16.81 6.15 -12.01
N ASP A 80 16.31 4.99 -12.43
CA ASP A 80 15.74 4.81 -13.78
C ASP A 80 14.22 5.02 -13.87
N ALA A 81 13.53 5.26 -12.76
CA ALA A 81 12.08 5.38 -12.72
C ALA A 81 11.55 6.65 -13.44
N PHE A 82 12.42 7.65 -13.60
CA PHE A 82 12.03 8.97 -14.16
C PHE A 82 12.13 9.08 -15.69
N THR A 83 12.50 8.02 -16.41
CA THR A 83 12.82 8.11 -17.86
C THR A 83 11.69 7.71 -18.82
N LYS A 84 10.49 7.34 -18.38
CA LYS A 84 9.42 6.82 -19.23
C LYS A 84 8.38 7.85 -19.68
N LYS A 85 7.88 7.64 -20.94
CA LYS A 85 6.83 8.45 -21.58
C LYS A 85 5.57 8.63 -20.74
N SER A 86 5.03 9.84 -20.80
CA SER A 86 3.90 10.38 -20.05
C SER A 86 2.60 9.54 -20.14
N ILE A 87 1.97 9.35 -18.98
CA ILE A 87 0.62 8.81 -18.78
C ILE A 87 -0.45 9.75 -19.34
N VAL A 88 -0.13 11.04 -19.49
CA VAL A 88 -1.06 12.12 -19.87
C VAL A 88 -1.66 11.96 -21.27
N SER A 89 -1.10 11.11 -22.13
CA SER A 89 -1.62 10.85 -23.48
C SER A 89 -2.65 9.72 -23.57
N ASP A 90 -2.99 9.07 -22.44
CA ASP A 90 -3.96 7.97 -22.46
C ASP A 90 -5.40 8.50 -22.37
N THR A 91 -6.12 8.42 -23.50
CA THR A 91 -7.50 8.87 -23.63
C THR A 91 -8.46 8.23 -22.62
N ARG A 92 -8.18 6.99 -22.15
CA ARG A 92 -9.01 6.28 -21.16
C ARG A 92 -8.93 6.92 -19.79
N LEU A 93 -7.73 7.38 -19.41
CA LEU A 93 -7.52 8.08 -18.14
C LEU A 93 -8.17 9.46 -18.16
N ILE A 94 -8.08 10.17 -19.31
CA ILE A 94 -8.75 11.47 -19.48
C ILE A 94 -10.27 11.28 -19.35
N LEU A 95 -10.85 10.26 -20.01
CA LEU A 95 -12.28 9.98 -19.92
C LEU A 95 -12.70 9.63 -18.48
N LEU A 96 -11.91 8.81 -17.78
CA LEU A 96 -12.14 8.46 -16.37
C LEU A 96 -12.14 9.71 -15.48
N GLY A 97 -11.20 10.63 -15.72
CA GLY A 97 -11.15 11.92 -15.03
C GLY A 97 -12.40 12.77 -15.26
N LEU A 98 -12.87 12.86 -16.52
CA LEU A 98 -14.09 13.60 -16.85
C LEU A 98 -15.33 13.01 -16.19
N VAL A 99 -15.46 11.67 -16.20
CA VAL A 99 -16.56 10.97 -15.51
C VAL A 99 -16.47 11.21 -14.00
N GLY A 100 -15.25 11.28 -13.44
CA GLY A 100 -15.01 11.58 -12.04
C GLY A 100 -15.50 12.96 -11.57
N LEU A 101 -15.70 13.91 -12.49
CA LEU A 101 -16.23 15.23 -12.16
C LEU A 101 -17.76 15.28 -11.96
N ILE A 102 -18.50 14.26 -12.40
CA ILE A 102 -19.97 14.23 -12.32
C ILE A 102 -20.50 14.45 -10.90
N PRO A 103 -20.00 13.81 -9.82
CA PRO A 103 -20.48 14.05 -8.47
C PRO A 103 -20.28 15.48 -7.99
N SER A 104 -19.25 16.17 -8.48
CA SER A 104 -19.00 17.57 -8.13
C SER A 104 -20.16 18.45 -8.59
N VAL A 105 -20.78 18.11 -9.72
CA VAL A 105 -22.01 18.81 -10.21
C VAL A 105 -23.23 18.43 -9.38
N LEU A 106 -23.35 17.16 -8.99
CA LEU A 106 -24.49 16.68 -8.19
C LEU A 106 -24.51 17.28 -6.78
N MET A 107 -23.36 17.68 -6.25
CA MET A 107 -23.26 18.31 -4.93
C MET A 107 -23.83 19.74 -4.89
N PHE A 108 -24.10 20.38 -6.04
CA PHE A 108 -24.86 21.65 -6.08
C PHE A 108 -26.35 21.47 -5.74
N LEU A 109 -26.85 20.23 -5.76
CA LEU A 109 -28.21 19.97 -5.34
C LEU A 109 -28.30 20.01 -3.80
N PRO A 110 -29.38 20.55 -3.21
CA PRO A 110 -29.55 20.62 -1.76
C PRO A 110 -29.93 19.24 -1.18
N ILE A 111 -29.13 18.23 -1.51
CA ILE A 111 -29.29 16.86 -1.05
C ILE A 111 -28.17 16.61 -0.07
N GLY A 112 -28.50 16.38 1.21
CA GLY A 112 -27.52 16.19 2.28
C GLY A 112 -27.83 14.98 3.15
N GLY A 113 -26.90 14.71 4.08
CA GLY A 113 -27.00 13.66 5.07
C GLY A 113 -25.97 12.53 4.85
N LEU A 114 -25.67 11.83 5.93
CA LEU A 114 -24.62 10.82 6.00
C LEU A 114 -24.70 9.76 4.87
N PRO A 115 -25.88 9.19 4.52
CA PRO A 115 -25.95 8.21 3.44
C PRO A 115 -25.58 8.79 2.08
N VAL A 116 -25.95 10.05 1.81
CA VAL A 116 -25.65 10.72 0.53
C VAL A 116 -24.15 10.99 0.41
N PHE A 117 -23.53 11.52 1.45
CA PHE A 117 -22.08 11.74 1.48
C PHE A 117 -21.33 10.43 1.30
N TYR A 118 -21.79 9.35 1.94
CA TYR A 118 -21.18 8.04 1.78
C TYR A 118 -21.30 7.50 0.34
N LEU A 119 -22.46 7.65 -0.31
CA LEU A 119 -22.65 7.24 -1.70
C LEU A 119 -21.78 8.05 -2.67
N ILE A 120 -21.66 9.35 -2.47
CA ILE A 120 -20.77 10.22 -3.28
C ILE A 120 -19.32 9.79 -3.07
N SER A 121 -18.92 9.55 -1.83
CA SER A 121 -17.55 9.10 -1.52
C SER A 121 -17.25 7.72 -2.13
N LEU A 122 -18.22 6.78 -2.12
CA LEU A 122 -18.11 5.50 -2.80
C LEU A 122 -17.99 5.66 -4.32
N TYR A 123 -18.69 6.62 -4.91
CA TYR A 123 -18.54 6.90 -6.34
C TYR A 123 -17.09 7.30 -6.66
N PHE A 124 -16.50 8.24 -5.92
CA PHE A 124 -15.09 8.60 -6.10
C PHE A 124 -14.15 7.42 -5.81
N ALA A 125 -14.47 6.60 -4.82
CA ALA A 125 -13.73 5.38 -4.54
C ALA A 125 -13.68 4.42 -5.74
N VAL A 126 -14.80 4.27 -6.46
CA VAL A 126 -14.85 3.46 -7.69
C VAL A 126 -13.98 4.08 -8.79
N ILE A 127 -14.05 5.41 -8.99
CA ILE A 127 -13.23 6.11 -10.00
C ILE A 127 -11.74 5.90 -9.70
N TRP A 128 -11.29 6.14 -8.46
CA TRP A 128 -9.91 5.90 -8.07
C TRP A 128 -9.52 4.43 -8.13
N GLY A 129 -10.42 3.53 -7.74
CA GLY A 129 -10.22 2.09 -7.85
C GLY A 129 -10.00 1.64 -9.29
N LEU A 130 -10.78 2.14 -10.26
CA LEU A 130 -10.60 1.88 -11.68
C LEU A 130 -9.30 2.48 -12.22
N PHE A 131 -8.97 3.70 -11.81
CA PHE A 131 -7.69 4.33 -12.15
C PHE A 131 -6.52 3.46 -11.72
N PHE A 132 -6.48 3.05 -10.46
CA PHE A 132 -5.39 2.22 -9.95
C PHE A 132 -5.41 0.81 -10.55
N TYR A 133 -6.59 0.23 -10.79
CA TYR A 133 -6.70 -1.07 -11.46
C TYR A 133 -6.05 -1.05 -12.84
N TYR A 134 -6.21 0.04 -13.58
CA TYR A 134 -5.58 0.20 -14.89
C TYR A 134 -4.06 0.01 -14.84
N PHE A 135 -3.40 0.53 -13.79
CA PHE A 135 -1.94 0.45 -13.65
C PHE A 135 -1.44 -0.83 -12.95
N PHE A 136 -2.21 -1.33 -11.99
CA PHE A 136 -1.75 -2.36 -11.05
C PHE A 136 -2.46 -3.70 -11.20
N LYS A 137 -3.26 -3.89 -12.25
CA LYS A 137 -3.92 -5.18 -12.50
C LYS A 137 -2.91 -6.30 -12.71
N THR A 138 -3.17 -7.45 -12.07
CA THR A 138 -2.44 -8.69 -12.24
C THR A 138 -3.41 -9.86 -12.25
N PRO A 139 -2.99 -11.07 -12.70
CA PRO A 139 -3.82 -12.28 -12.59
C PRO A 139 -4.21 -12.65 -11.15
N GLN A 140 -3.46 -12.17 -10.15
CA GLN A 140 -3.74 -12.41 -8.74
C GLN A 140 -4.78 -11.45 -8.15
N VAL A 141 -5.09 -10.33 -8.81
CA VAL A 141 -6.12 -9.38 -8.36
C VAL A 141 -7.50 -9.99 -8.58
N LYS A 142 -8.26 -10.12 -7.49
CA LYS A 142 -9.61 -10.69 -7.49
C LYS A 142 -10.60 -9.66 -6.95
N VAL A 143 -11.73 -9.47 -7.64
CA VAL A 143 -12.80 -8.54 -7.23
C VAL A 143 -13.26 -8.83 -5.80
N LYS A 144 -13.52 -10.11 -5.47
CA LYS A 144 -13.94 -10.49 -4.11
C LYS A 144 -12.93 -10.04 -3.04
N THR A 145 -11.64 -10.23 -3.28
CA THR A 145 -10.59 -9.80 -2.35
C THR A 145 -10.53 -8.28 -2.26
N THR A 146 -10.66 -7.58 -3.39
CA THR A 146 -10.69 -6.11 -3.45
C THR A 146 -11.81 -5.55 -2.58
N VAL A 147 -13.03 -6.05 -2.76
CA VAL A 147 -14.21 -5.65 -1.96
C VAL A 147 -14.01 -6.01 -0.48
N SER A 148 -13.46 -7.20 -0.21
CA SER A 148 -13.19 -7.61 1.19
C SER A 148 -12.16 -6.70 1.86
N VAL A 149 -11.08 -6.33 1.17
CA VAL A 149 -10.07 -5.37 1.68
C VAL A 149 -10.73 -4.05 2.04
N PHE A 150 -11.55 -3.51 1.13
CA PHE A 150 -12.26 -2.25 1.35
C PHE A 150 -13.08 -2.28 2.65
N PHE A 151 -13.98 -3.25 2.81
CA PHE A 151 -14.85 -3.31 3.99
C PHE A 151 -14.13 -3.75 5.27
N ILE A 152 -13.09 -4.60 5.19
CA ILE A 152 -12.27 -4.95 6.36
C ILE A 152 -11.53 -3.71 6.87
N THR A 153 -11.03 -2.85 5.98
CA THR A 153 -10.39 -1.60 6.37
C THR A 153 -11.37 -0.71 7.13
N GLN A 154 -12.56 -0.48 6.57
CA GLN A 154 -13.58 0.36 7.23
C GLN A 154 -13.99 -0.21 8.59
N ALA A 155 -14.20 -1.51 8.68
CA ALA A 155 -14.51 -2.17 9.95
C ALA A 155 -13.37 -2.07 10.96
N ALA A 156 -12.11 -2.23 10.54
CA ALA A 156 -10.94 -2.11 11.41
C ALA A 156 -10.77 -0.67 11.91
N VAL A 157 -10.94 0.30 11.04
CA VAL A 157 -10.87 1.73 11.39
C VAL A 157 -11.99 2.09 12.38
N PHE A 158 -13.23 1.74 12.09
CA PHE A 158 -14.35 1.97 12.98
C PHE A 158 -14.12 1.34 14.36
N LEU A 159 -13.61 0.10 14.40
CA LEU A 159 -13.28 -0.57 15.66
C LEU A 159 -12.20 0.19 16.43
N ILE A 160 -11.11 0.59 15.75
CA ILE A 160 -9.94 1.22 16.38
C ILE A 160 -10.27 2.62 16.87
N TRP A 161 -10.97 3.43 16.06
CA TRP A 161 -11.24 4.85 16.35
C TRP A 161 -12.49 5.05 17.19
N ASP A 162 -13.62 4.51 16.74
CA ASP A 162 -14.92 4.85 17.33
C ASP A 162 -15.28 3.96 18.51
N ILE A 163 -14.86 2.67 18.49
CA ILE A 163 -15.19 1.74 19.60
C ILE A 163 -14.11 1.70 20.66
N LEU A 164 -12.84 1.51 20.26
CA LEU A 164 -11.73 1.33 21.22
C LEU A 164 -11.07 2.65 21.62
N GLY A 165 -11.24 3.72 20.85
CA GLY A 165 -10.63 5.02 21.12
C GLY A 165 -9.10 4.98 21.19
N LEU A 166 -8.46 4.04 20.49
CA LEU A 166 -6.99 3.83 20.58
C LEU A 166 -6.17 5.08 20.23
N PRO A 167 -6.58 5.95 19.28
CA PRO A 167 -5.85 7.18 19.03
C PRO A 167 -5.68 8.06 20.27
N ALA A 168 -6.71 8.17 21.10
CA ALA A 168 -6.67 8.97 22.33
C ALA A 168 -5.69 8.42 23.38
N LEU A 169 -5.29 7.16 23.27
CA LEU A 169 -4.30 6.53 24.14
C LEU A 169 -2.85 6.75 23.65
N ASN A 170 -2.67 7.26 22.43
CA ASN A 170 -1.36 7.56 21.87
C ASN A 170 -0.86 8.92 22.39
N PRO A 171 0.20 8.98 23.23
CA PRO A 171 0.63 10.23 23.85
C PRO A 171 1.13 11.27 22.84
N PHE A 172 1.54 10.87 21.64
CA PHE A 172 1.98 11.79 20.62
C PHE A 172 0.84 12.64 20.03
N TYR A 173 -0.43 12.22 20.17
CA TYR A 173 -1.56 13.05 19.79
C TYR A 173 -1.59 14.40 20.49
N ASN A 174 -1.07 14.48 21.72
CA ASN A 174 -1.00 15.74 22.48
C ASN A 174 -0.02 16.77 21.88
N LEU A 175 0.78 16.37 20.89
CA LEU A 175 1.76 17.24 20.23
C LEU A 175 1.23 17.89 18.94
N ILE A 176 0.06 17.49 18.43
CA ILE A 176 -0.46 17.98 17.14
C ILE A 176 -0.68 19.50 17.12
N ASP A 177 -1.13 20.08 18.23
CA ASP A 177 -1.39 21.52 18.38
C ASP A 177 -0.13 22.32 18.80
N SER A 178 1.02 21.67 18.84
CA SER A 178 2.29 22.30 19.19
C SER A 178 2.90 23.03 18.00
N VAL A 179 3.95 23.82 18.24
CA VAL A 179 4.76 24.43 17.17
C VAL A 179 5.66 23.39 16.48
N ILE A 180 6.02 23.63 15.22
CA ILE A 180 7.03 22.84 14.53
C ILE A 180 8.37 22.94 15.28
N PRO A 181 9.10 21.80 15.52
CA PRO A 181 8.93 20.47 14.96
C PRO A 181 8.06 19.51 15.79
N LEU A 182 7.52 19.91 16.94
CA LEU A 182 6.75 19.01 17.81
C LEU A 182 5.43 18.57 17.16
N SER A 183 4.73 19.47 16.45
CA SER A 183 3.53 19.11 15.70
C SER A 183 3.81 18.07 14.61
N LEU A 184 4.96 18.15 13.92
CA LEU A 184 5.37 17.14 12.95
C LEU A 184 5.55 15.76 13.60
N ILE A 185 6.14 15.72 14.81
CA ILE A 185 6.25 14.47 15.59
C ILE A 185 4.85 13.98 15.98
N GLY A 186 3.98 14.87 16.44
CA GLY A 186 2.59 14.58 16.79
C GLY A 186 1.81 13.98 15.62
N TYR A 187 1.83 14.62 14.47
CA TYR A 187 1.18 14.11 13.26
C TYR A 187 1.81 12.83 12.73
N THR A 188 3.14 12.67 12.80
CA THR A 188 3.79 11.45 12.29
C THR A 188 3.55 10.25 13.21
N LEU A 189 3.80 10.37 14.52
CA LEU A 189 3.75 9.26 15.47
C LEU A 189 2.38 9.13 16.16
N GLY A 190 1.63 10.20 16.27
CA GLY A 190 0.26 10.21 16.79
C GLY A 190 -0.72 9.76 15.72
N VAL A 191 -0.93 10.57 14.72
CA VAL A 191 -1.92 10.35 13.65
C VAL A 191 -1.41 9.32 12.64
N GLY A 192 -0.35 9.65 11.90
CA GLY A 192 0.14 8.87 10.78
C GLY A 192 0.45 7.43 11.12
N LEU A 193 1.23 7.18 12.19
CA LEU A 193 1.56 5.82 12.60
C LEU A 193 0.31 4.99 12.93
N THR A 194 -0.63 5.57 13.67
CA THR A 194 -1.85 4.88 14.10
C THR A 194 -2.74 4.53 12.91
N GLU A 195 -2.91 5.47 11.99
CA GLU A 195 -3.73 5.26 10.80
C GLU A 195 -3.11 4.29 9.81
N GLU A 196 -1.81 4.43 9.52
CA GLU A 196 -1.15 3.54 8.57
C GLU A 196 -1.08 2.08 9.09
N LEU A 197 -0.96 1.88 10.40
CA LEU A 197 -1.12 0.57 11.01
C LEU A 197 -2.53 0.02 10.78
N GLY A 198 -3.57 0.82 11.05
CA GLY A 198 -4.97 0.41 10.84
C GLY A 198 -5.26 0.03 9.39
N LYS A 199 -4.83 0.86 8.43
CA LYS A 199 -4.96 0.60 6.99
C LYS A 199 -4.20 -0.64 6.53
N SER A 200 -3.10 -1.00 7.19
CA SER A 200 -2.27 -2.15 6.83
C SER A 200 -2.82 -3.49 7.33
N ILE A 201 -3.76 -3.52 8.28
CA ILE A 201 -4.34 -4.75 8.83
C ILE A 201 -4.83 -5.72 7.74
N PRO A 202 -5.70 -5.32 6.79
CA PRO A 202 -6.17 -6.24 5.77
C PRO A 202 -5.04 -6.76 4.87
N LEU A 203 -3.99 -5.97 4.64
CA LEU A 203 -2.84 -6.39 3.83
C LEU A 203 -2.07 -7.53 4.49
N PHE A 204 -1.82 -7.43 5.80
CA PHE A 204 -1.21 -8.53 6.57
C PHE A 204 -2.09 -9.78 6.54
N ILE A 205 -3.41 -9.62 6.70
CA ILE A 205 -4.36 -10.74 6.68
C ILE A 205 -4.33 -11.47 5.33
N ILE A 206 -4.50 -10.75 4.21
CA ILE A 206 -4.55 -11.38 2.88
C ILE A 206 -3.20 -11.97 2.49
N ASN A 207 -2.09 -11.28 2.80
CA ASN A 207 -0.75 -11.76 2.50
C ASN A 207 -0.42 -13.06 3.28
N ARG A 208 -0.87 -13.16 4.54
CA ARG A 208 -0.70 -14.37 5.36
C ARG A 208 -1.59 -15.53 4.88
N LYS A 209 -2.83 -15.23 4.43
CA LYS A 209 -3.79 -16.23 3.97
C LYS A 209 -3.57 -16.66 2.52
N ALA A 210 -2.78 -15.94 1.76
CA ALA A 210 -2.49 -16.28 0.37
C ALA A 210 -1.82 -17.66 0.27
N LYS A 211 -2.33 -18.52 -0.62
CA LYS A 211 -1.73 -19.83 -0.90
C LYS A 211 -0.37 -19.70 -1.57
N GLU A 212 -0.25 -18.72 -2.45
CA GLU A 212 0.99 -18.34 -3.12
C GLU A 212 1.41 -16.94 -2.70
N PRO A 213 2.72 -16.61 -2.71
CA PRO A 213 3.17 -15.25 -2.44
C PRO A 213 2.48 -14.26 -3.39
N LEU A 214 1.92 -13.22 -2.83
CA LEU A 214 1.38 -12.13 -3.65
C LEU A 214 2.55 -11.33 -4.21
N ILE A 215 2.55 -11.14 -5.53
CA ILE A 215 3.56 -10.28 -6.17
C ILE A 215 3.37 -8.82 -5.73
N PRO A 216 4.43 -8.01 -5.73
CA PRO A 216 4.37 -6.63 -5.23
C PRO A 216 3.23 -5.82 -5.84
N GLN A 217 3.03 -5.92 -7.15
CA GLN A 217 1.96 -5.22 -7.86
C GLN A 217 0.55 -5.55 -7.34
N THR A 218 0.31 -6.82 -6.98
CA THR A 218 -0.97 -7.25 -6.42
C THR A 218 -1.19 -6.65 -5.03
N LEU A 219 -0.16 -6.69 -4.18
CA LEU A 219 -0.31 -6.20 -2.81
C LEU A 219 -0.32 -4.67 -2.74
N VAL A 220 0.37 -3.98 -3.66
CA VAL A 220 0.21 -2.54 -3.88
C VAL A 220 -1.24 -2.22 -4.23
N PHE A 221 -1.84 -2.93 -5.19
CA PHE A 221 -3.24 -2.69 -5.56
C PHE A 221 -4.19 -2.86 -4.36
N TYR A 222 -4.02 -3.90 -3.57
CA TYR A 222 -4.83 -4.08 -2.37
C TYR A 222 -4.55 -3.00 -1.31
N GLY A 223 -3.30 -2.51 -1.21
CA GLY A 223 -2.95 -1.35 -0.38
C GLY A 223 -3.67 -0.08 -0.84
N LEU A 224 -3.62 0.21 -2.14
CA LEU A 224 -4.37 1.33 -2.73
C LEU A 224 -5.86 1.26 -2.40
N MET A 225 -6.47 0.06 -2.48
CA MET A 225 -7.89 -0.13 -2.13
C MET A 225 -8.18 0.02 -0.64
N SER A 226 -7.26 -0.39 0.23
CA SER A 226 -7.35 -0.16 1.67
C SER A 226 -7.28 1.33 2.01
N GLY A 227 -6.34 2.06 1.39
CA GLY A 227 -6.23 3.51 1.56
C GLY A 227 -7.47 4.25 1.05
N ILE A 228 -8.02 3.87 -0.11
CA ILE A 228 -9.30 4.41 -0.60
C ILE A 228 -10.41 4.20 0.44
N ALA A 229 -10.52 3.01 1.01
CA ALA A 229 -11.55 2.70 2.00
C ALA A 229 -11.44 3.57 3.25
N PHE A 230 -10.22 3.83 3.71
CA PHE A 230 -9.96 4.76 4.81
C PHE A 230 -10.36 6.19 4.45
N GLY A 231 -9.91 6.71 3.30
CA GLY A 231 -10.22 8.07 2.86
C GLY A 231 -11.73 8.30 2.62
N VAL A 232 -12.49 7.26 2.23
CA VAL A 232 -13.96 7.30 2.20
C VAL A 232 -14.52 7.51 3.60
N PHE A 233 -14.06 6.71 4.56
CA PHE A 233 -14.52 6.77 5.95
C PHE A 233 -14.24 8.15 6.56
N GLU A 234 -12.99 8.60 6.50
CA GLU A 234 -12.55 9.88 7.02
C GLU A 234 -13.24 11.06 6.30
N GLY A 235 -13.33 11.00 4.97
CA GLY A 235 -14.04 12.02 4.18
C GLY A 235 -15.48 12.21 4.62
N VAL A 236 -16.19 11.13 4.90
CA VAL A 236 -17.57 11.19 5.40
C VAL A 236 -17.63 11.74 6.84
N GLN A 237 -16.69 11.36 7.71
CA GLN A 237 -16.60 11.95 9.06
C GLN A 237 -16.40 13.47 9.00
N TYR A 238 -15.51 13.96 8.16
CA TYR A 238 -15.31 15.40 7.97
C TYR A 238 -16.58 16.14 7.51
N GLN A 239 -17.43 15.49 6.67
CA GLN A 239 -18.69 16.10 6.23
C GLN A 239 -19.62 16.39 7.41
N VAL A 240 -19.76 15.43 8.32
CA VAL A 240 -20.74 15.51 9.42
C VAL A 240 -20.20 16.23 10.66
N THR A 241 -18.89 16.34 10.81
CA THR A 241 -18.28 16.97 11.99
C THR A 241 -17.80 18.39 11.72
N ILE A 242 -16.85 18.57 10.80
CA ILE A 242 -16.14 19.84 10.58
C ILE A 242 -16.83 20.69 9.50
N ASN A 243 -17.15 20.08 8.35
CA ASN A 243 -17.70 20.85 7.23
C ASN A 243 -19.12 21.32 7.49
N ALA A 244 -19.90 20.55 8.25
CA ALA A 244 -21.27 20.92 8.62
C ALA A 244 -21.34 22.23 9.46
N GLN A 245 -20.24 22.65 10.06
CA GLN A 245 -20.12 23.88 10.86
C GLN A 245 -19.72 25.11 10.05
N GLN A 246 -19.40 24.94 8.76
CA GLN A 246 -18.94 26.00 7.88
C GLN A 246 -20.09 26.64 7.11
N GLU A 247 -19.87 27.86 6.61
CA GLU A 247 -20.77 28.46 5.63
C GLU A 247 -20.92 27.59 4.39
N TYR A 248 -22.09 27.65 3.75
CA TYR A 248 -22.46 26.76 2.64
C TYR A 248 -21.40 26.69 1.52
N ALA A 249 -20.88 27.84 1.04
CA ALA A 249 -19.88 27.85 -0.04
C ALA A 249 -18.56 27.18 0.40
N THR A 250 -18.11 27.45 1.62
CA THR A 250 -16.90 26.84 2.20
C THR A 250 -17.10 25.36 2.42
N ALA A 251 -18.24 24.95 3.01
CA ALA A 251 -18.60 23.54 3.21
C ALA A 251 -18.61 22.78 1.87
N TYR A 252 -19.21 23.36 0.85
CA TYR A 252 -19.26 22.77 -0.48
C TYR A 252 -17.87 22.53 -1.08
N MET A 253 -17.01 23.53 -1.06
CA MET A 253 -15.62 23.42 -1.57
C MET A 253 -14.83 22.35 -0.80
N LEU A 254 -14.93 22.36 0.53
CA LEU A 254 -14.27 21.37 1.38
C LEU A 254 -14.80 19.96 1.12
N ASN A 255 -16.10 19.81 0.86
CA ASN A 255 -16.71 18.55 0.54
C ASN A 255 -16.12 17.97 -0.75
N ILE A 256 -16.10 18.75 -1.83
CA ILE A 256 -15.49 18.29 -3.10
C ILE A 256 -14.03 17.92 -2.88
N LEU A 257 -13.25 18.81 -2.27
CA LEU A 257 -11.81 18.57 -2.06
C LEU A 257 -11.57 17.27 -1.26
N ARG A 258 -12.24 17.11 -0.11
CA ARG A 258 -12.02 15.98 0.77
C ARG A 258 -12.53 14.66 0.21
N LEU A 259 -13.75 14.64 -0.37
CA LEU A 259 -14.31 13.41 -0.95
C LEU A 259 -13.53 12.94 -2.20
N THR A 260 -12.83 13.82 -2.89
CA THR A 260 -12.01 13.46 -4.04
C THR A 260 -10.55 13.16 -3.67
N SER A 261 -9.92 13.99 -2.83
CA SER A 261 -8.48 13.91 -2.54
C SER A 261 -8.13 12.90 -1.46
N LEU A 262 -8.91 12.78 -0.38
CA LEU A 262 -8.58 11.87 0.72
C LEU A 262 -8.49 10.41 0.27
N PRO A 263 -9.44 9.85 -0.50
CA PRO A 263 -9.29 8.49 -1.01
C PRO A 263 -8.03 8.28 -1.85
N PHE A 264 -7.63 9.29 -2.64
CA PHE A 264 -6.42 9.21 -3.45
C PHE A 264 -5.14 9.27 -2.60
N ILE A 265 -5.06 10.22 -1.67
CA ILE A 265 -3.89 10.43 -0.81
C ILE A 265 -3.62 9.19 0.04
N HIS A 266 -4.64 8.71 0.76
CA HIS A 266 -4.51 7.51 1.58
C HIS A 266 -4.25 6.25 0.76
N ALA A 267 -4.78 6.17 -0.47
CA ALA A 267 -4.46 5.08 -1.39
C ALA A 267 -2.96 5.00 -1.64
N VAL A 268 -2.34 6.12 -1.99
CA VAL A 268 -0.90 6.15 -2.32
C VAL A 268 -0.06 5.72 -1.12
N TRP A 269 -0.34 6.23 0.07
CA TRP A 269 0.39 5.85 1.28
C TRP A 269 0.24 4.37 1.60
N CYS A 270 -0.98 3.86 1.61
CA CYS A 270 -1.21 2.45 1.89
C CYS A 270 -0.72 1.53 0.73
N GLY A 271 -0.64 2.04 -0.49
CA GLY A 271 0.02 1.37 -1.62
C GLY A 271 1.51 1.15 -1.36
N ILE A 272 2.21 2.14 -0.78
CA ILE A 272 3.60 2.02 -0.34
C ILE A 272 3.74 0.93 0.74
N ALA A 273 2.81 0.89 1.70
CA ALA A 273 2.78 -0.18 2.70
C ALA A 273 2.66 -1.56 2.04
N GLY A 274 1.71 -1.72 1.11
CA GLY A 274 1.52 -2.96 0.36
C GLY A 274 2.77 -3.42 -0.39
N TYR A 275 3.48 -2.47 -1.00
CA TYR A 275 4.74 -2.73 -1.68
C TYR A 275 5.77 -3.39 -0.75
N PHE A 276 6.11 -2.76 0.37
CA PHE A 276 7.10 -3.27 1.30
C PHE A 276 6.65 -4.55 2.02
N ILE A 277 5.35 -4.70 2.34
CA ILE A 277 4.80 -5.93 2.93
C ILE A 277 4.97 -7.11 1.97
N SER A 278 4.76 -6.92 0.67
CA SER A 278 4.99 -7.96 -0.32
C SER A 278 6.46 -8.39 -0.33
N PHE A 279 7.38 -7.43 -0.40
CA PHE A 279 8.80 -7.75 -0.36
C PHE A 279 9.25 -8.43 0.92
N ALA A 280 8.69 -8.05 2.07
CA ALA A 280 8.97 -8.73 3.35
C ALA A 280 8.56 -10.22 3.33
N SER A 281 7.61 -10.58 2.50
CA SER A 281 7.18 -11.97 2.29
C SER A 281 8.03 -12.73 1.29
N LEU A 282 8.53 -12.04 0.26
CA LEU A 282 9.39 -12.62 -0.77
C LEU A 282 10.83 -12.77 -0.26
N TYR A 283 11.30 -11.81 0.53
CA TYR A 283 12.68 -11.72 1.04
C TYR A 283 12.72 -11.71 2.58
N PRO A 284 12.48 -12.85 3.24
CA PRO A 284 12.42 -12.92 4.70
C PRO A 284 13.70 -12.45 5.40
N LYS A 285 14.84 -12.52 4.73
CA LYS A 285 16.15 -12.03 5.21
C LYS A 285 16.12 -10.55 5.61
N TYR A 286 15.30 -9.72 4.94
CA TYR A 286 15.15 -8.28 5.17
C TYR A 286 13.83 -7.89 5.81
N ARG A 287 13.07 -8.86 6.33
CA ARG A 287 11.68 -8.68 6.79
C ARG A 287 11.48 -7.52 7.76
N MET A 288 12.38 -7.39 8.74
CA MET A 288 12.25 -6.36 9.78
C MET A 288 12.36 -4.94 9.20
N ALA A 289 13.38 -4.71 8.36
CA ALA A 289 13.55 -3.42 7.69
C ALA A 289 12.39 -3.11 6.74
N LEU A 290 11.91 -4.12 6.00
CA LEU A 290 10.80 -3.96 5.06
C LEU A 290 9.48 -3.65 5.78
N TYR A 291 9.17 -4.28 6.92
CA TYR A 291 8.00 -3.92 7.73
C TYR A 291 8.14 -2.54 8.38
N PHE A 292 9.34 -2.17 8.81
CA PHE A 292 9.59 -0.81 9.31
C PHE A 292 9.31 0.24 8.22
N LEU A 293 9.81 0.01 7.00
CA LEU A 293 9.57 0.91 5.87
C LEU A 293 8.10 0.92 5.43
N ALA A 294 7.42 -0.24 5.51
CA ALA A 294 6.01 -0.36 5.15
C ALA A 294 5.09 0.55 5.96
N ILE A 295 5.44 0.80 7.20
CA ILE A 295 4.65 1.66 8.09
C ILE A 295 5.29 3.04 8.25
N GLY A 296 6.62 3.09 8.43
CA GLY A 296 7.34 4.33 8.74
C GLY A 296 7.30 5.35 7.62
N ILE A 297 7.43 4.93 6.35
CA ILE A 297 7.39 5.87 5.22
C ILE A 297 6.00 6.48 5.04
N PRO A 298 4.91 5.68 4.96
CA PRO A 298 3.57 6.26 4.90
C PRO A 298 3.25 7.15 6.09
N ALA A 299 3.59 6.73 7.31
CA ALA A 299 3.36 7.54 8.52
C ALA A 299 4.10 8.90 8.48
N LEU A 300 5.35 8.91 7.99
CA LEU A 300 6.12 10.15 7.82
C LEU A 300 5.49 11.06 6.75
N LEU A 301 5.12 10.50 5.59
CA LEU A 301 4.48 11.27 4.52
C LEU A 301 3.14 11.84 4.97
N HIS A 302 2.37 11.06 5.71
CA HIS A 302 1.11 11.47 6.32
C HIS A 302 1.34 12.64 7.30
N GLY A 303 2.27 12.48 8.24
CA GLY A 303 2.59 13.53 9.23
C GLY A 303 3.10 14.82 8.58
N ILE A 304 3.90 14.73 7.51
CA ILE A 304 4.33 15.91 6.73
C ILE A 304 3.10 16.57 6.08
N TYR A 305 2.24 15.80 5.46
CA TYR A 305 1.01 16.31 4.83
C TYR A 305 0.16 17.05 5.86
N ASP A 306 -0.16 16.45 6.99
CA ASP A 306 -1.03 17.04 8.01
C ASP A 306 -0.41 18.28 8.67
N THR A 307 0.91 18.26 8.89
CA THR A 307 1.63 19.42 9.47
C THR A 307 1.52 20.64 8.56
N PHE A 308 1.57 20.46 7.25
CA PHE A 308 1.57 21.54 6.26
C PHE A 308 0.24 21.68 5.52
N CYS A 309 -0.75 20.84 5.79
CA CYS A 309 -2.10 20.91 5.25
C CYS A 309 -2.72 22.30 5.53
N GLY A 310 -3.31 22.91 4.52
CA GLY A 310 -3.85 24.26 4.62
C GLY A 310 -2.86 25.39 4.31
N THR A 311 -1.58 25.08 4.13
CA THR A 311 -0.61 26.03 3.56
C THR A 311 -0.59 25.92 2.03
N LEU A 312 -0.25 26.99 1.33
CA LEU A 312 -0.08 26.97 -0.12
C LEU A 312 0.96 25.91 -0.53
N LEU A 313 2.04 25.80 0.24
CA LEU A 313 3.11 24.82 0.02
C LEU A 313 2.57 23.39 0.13
N GLY A 314 1.79 23.08 1.16
CA GLY A 314 1.20 21.74 1.34
C GLY A 314 0.28 21.35 0.18
N THR A 315 -0.58 22.26 -0.26
CA THR A 315 -1.53 21.96 -1.36
C THR A 315 -0.86 21.85 -2.71
N VAL A 316 0.07 22.75 -3.05
CA VAL A 316 0.74 22.76 -4.37
C VAL A 316 1.76 21.65 -4.52
N VAL A 317 2.42 21.24 -3.43
CA VAL A 317 3.45 20.19 -3.48
C VAL A 317 2.86 18.80 -3.32
N ALA A 318 1.80 18.62 -2.53
CA ALA A 318 1.25 17.30 -2.22
C ALA A 318 0.76 16.53 -3.46
N LEU A 319 -0.05 17.14 -4.32
CA LEU A 319 -0.62 16.45 -5.49
C LEU A 319 0.44 15.98 -6.51
N PRO A 320 1.38 16.82 -6.98
CA PRO A 320 2.45 16.36 -7.86
C PRO A 320 3.31 15.26 -7.24
N VAL A 321 3.64 15.37 -5.94
CA VAL A 321 4.40 14.34 -5.22
C VAL A 321 3.64 13.01 -5.19
N MET A 322 2.33 13.03 -4.95
CA MET A 322 1.49 11.85 -4.98
C MET A 322 1.47 11.19 -6.36
N PHE A 323 1.30 11.96 -7.43
CA PHE A 323 1.34 11.43 -8.80
C PHE A 323 2.70 10.83 -9.16
N ILE A 324 3.78 11.52 -8.80
CA ILE A 324 5.14 11.00 -8.98
C ILE A 324 5.31 9.69 -8.21
N THR A 325 4.79 9.59 -6.98
CA THR A 325 4.86 8.36 -6.18
C THR A 325 4.09 7.21 -6.83
N VAL A 326 2.92 7.46 -7.44
CA VAL A 326 2.18 6.42 -8.21
C VAL A 326 3.00 5.93 -9.40
N ILE A 327 3.64 6.84 -10.14
CA ILE A 327 4.51 6.49 -11.26
C ILE A 327 5.70 5.66 -10.78
N LEU A 328 6.34 6.07 -9.68
CA LEU A 328 7.45 5.34 -9.08
C LEU A 328 7.04 3.95 -8.63
N LEU A 329 5.93 3.81 -7.92
CA LEU A 329 5.39 2.51 -7.49
C LEU A 329 5.17 1.58 -8.68
N ARG A 330 4.65 2.09 -9.79
CA ARG A 330 4.49 1.32 -11.03
C ARG A 330 5.83 0.86 -11.60
N ASP A 331 6.79 1.76 -11.76
CA ASP A 331 8.07 1.46 -12.41
C ASP A 331 9.00 0.58 -11.55
N ILE A 332 8.99 0.79 -10.24
CA ILE A 332 9.74 -0.07 -9.31
C ILE A 332 9.26 -1.52 -9.40
N GLN A 333 7.97 -1.76 -9.58
CA GLN A 333 7.41 -3.10 -9.70
C GLN A 333 7.87 -3.84 -10.95
N LEU A 334 7.98 -3.12 -12.07
CA LEU A 334 8.46 -3.70 -13.32
C LEU A 334 9.94 -4.15 -13.23
N LYS A 335 10.69 -3.54 -12.32
CA LYS A 335 12.12 -3.77 -12.11
C LYS A 335 12.46 -4.51 -10.82
N ALA A 336 11.48 -4.80 -9.97
CA ALA A 336 11.69 -5.38 -8.64
C ALA A 336 12.53 -6.66 -8.67
N ASN A 337 12.30 -7.54 -9.65
CA ASN A 337 13.08 -8.77 -9.80
C ASN A 337 14.55 -8.50 -10.17
N LEU A 338 14.85 -7.43 -10.92
CA LEU A 338 16.20 -7.04 -11.28
C LEU A 338 16.94 -6.38 -10.11
N LEU A 339 16.26 -5.54 -9.33
CA LEU A 339 16.86 -4.86 -8.18
C LEU A 339 17.29 -5.86 -7.10
N PHE A 340 16.46 -6.87 -6.82
CA PHE A 340 16.81 -7.89 -5.83
C PHE A 340 17.86 -8.90 -6.34
N ALA A 341 17.90 -9.21 -7.62
CA ALA A 341 18.98 -10.00 -8.19
C ALA A 341 20.34 -9.34 -7.93
N ASN A 342 20.45 -8.03 -8.17
CA ASN A 342 21.67 -7.26 -7.89
C ASN A 342 22.03 -7.18 -6.39
N ILE A 343 21.04 -7.19 -5.49
CA ILE A 343 21.28 -7.21 -4.03
C ILE A 343 21.81 -8.58 -3.58
N ILE A 344 21.40 -9.65 -4.24
CA ILE A 344 21.79 -11.03 -3.90
C ILE A 344 23.15 -11.38 -4.50
N GLU A 345 23.48 -10.92 -5.72
CA GLU A 345 24.77 -11.20 -6.38
C GLU A 345 25.96 -10.50 -5.70
N ILE A 346 25.73 -9.45 -4.91
CA ILE A 346 26.79 -8.69 -4.23
C ILE A 346 26.94 -9.13 -2.75
N SER A 347 26.11 -10.02 -2.26
CA SER A 347 26.16 -10.57 -0.89
C SER A 347 26.73 -11.97 -0.86
#